data_b350d0dc59e12838f7a478ef18038f7a
#
_entry.id   b350d0dc59e12838f7a478ef18038f7a
#
_cell.length_a   1.000
_cell.length_b   1.000
_cell.length_c   1.000
_cell.angle_alpha   90.00
_cell.angle_beta   90.00
_cell.angle_gamma   90.00
#
_symmetry.space_group_name_H-M   'P 1'
#
loop_
_entity.id
_entity.type
_entity.pdbx_description
1 polymer ?
#
loop_
_entity_poly.entity_id
_entity_poly.type
_entity_poly.pdbx_seq_one_letter_code
_entity_poly.pdbx_strand_id
1 'polypeptide(L)'
;MAKDAFTDDNRTPVRIPLATEPVGILKSWQMMRENVLNIIPEQATEEPVISGKTAKRWHMVMDPGAIQQILLDRVEDYPKSTVTKNLLRPAIGESLFIAEGAHWRWQRRASAPVFSHRNVAALGPVMTAAAERTAQRVAQAGPRAVNMLDEMITATFDVIAEVTFSDDGSFDRNAVHKALETYVNDAGRVSLLDVLGMPDWIPRPGRTTASAEMAQMKQDADAAIEARAARGPGDVPDLLDLLLAGQDPKSGRSMTTSELRDNLLTFIVAGHETTALTLAWSFYLCAFDSRVQDKARAEAQKVLQGRAATTADVENLPYIRQIIDEALRLYPPAGVVSRTAQKRDTLCGADIQPDDTVMIPIYALGRHKLLWDNPDQFDPDRFQNRKSIKRYAYLPFGDGPRICIGASFAVQEAVIILATLLSRFRFTPVKGRDPKPVMVITLRPEGGVWLMAEPV
;
A
#
# COMPACT_ATOMS: atom_id res chain seq x y z
N MET A 1 24.77 -8.25 33.49
CA MET A 1 24.69 -8.99 32.23
C MET A 1 23.28 -9.55 32.12
N ALA A 2 22.39 -8.79 31.49
CA ALA A 2 21.06 -9.29 31.14
C ALA A 2 21.22 -10.24 29.95
N LYS A 3 20.84 -11.49 30.10
CA LYS A 3 20.81 -12.46 29.00
C LYS A 3 19.82 -11.91 27.97
N ASP A 4 20.28 -11.73 26.73
CA ASP A 4 19.45 -11.40 25.59
C ASP A 4 18.33 -12.44 25.45
N ALA A 5 17.09 -12.03 25.75
CA ALA A 5 15.89 -12.86 25.68
C ALA A 5 15.41 -13.04 24.21
N PHE A 6 16.23 -12.70 23.22
CA PHE A 6 15.84 -12.60 21.82
C PHE A 6 16.60 -13.51 20.85
N THR A 7 17.29 -14.54 21.35
CA THR A 7 18.00 -15.53 20.51
C THR A 7 17.26 -16.85 20.41
N ASP A 8 15.98 -16.83 20.06
CA ASP A 8 15.28 -18.04 19.66
C ASP A 8 15.23 -18.07 18.12
N ASP A 9 16.04 -18.90 17.50
CA ASP A 9 16.16 -19.05 16.03
C ASP A 9 14.85 -19.48 15.35
N ASN A 10 13.81 -19.78 16.13
CA ASN A 10 12.48 -20.20 15.66
C ASN A 10 11.39 -19.13 15.85
N ARG A 11 11.75 -17.91 16.23
CA ARG A 11 10.77 -16.86 16.49
C ARG A 11 10.21 -16.31 15.18
N THR A 12 8.87 -16.30 15.04
CA THR A 12 8.17 -15.68 13.91
C THR A 12 7.59 -14.32 14.30
N PRO A 13 7.59 -13.34 13.39
CA PRO A 13 6.90 -12.06 13.60
C PRO A 13 5.38 -12.26 13.83
N VAL A 14 4.70 -11.22 14.36
CA VAL A 14 3.25 -11.28 14.56
C VAL A 14 2.52 -11.62 13.25
N ARG A 15 1.51 -12.50 13.35
CA ARG A 15 0.71 -12.89 12.18
C ARG A 15 -0.77 -12.94 12.50
N ILE A 16 -1.59 -12.91 11.46
CA ILE A 16 -3.02 -13.11 11.58
C ILE A 16 -3.30 -14.61 11.53
N PRO A 17 -4.06 -15.16 12.47
CA PRO A 17 -4.56 -16.52 12.33
C PRO A 17 -5.56 -16.59 11.17
N LEU A 18 -5.31 -17.50 10.23
CA LEU A 18 -6.21 -17.75 9.10
C LEU A 18 -7.33 -18.69 9.52
N ALA A 19 -8.44 -18.72 8.77
CA ALA A 19 -9.59 -19.55 9.08
C ALA A 19 -9.26 -21.05 8.90
N THR A 20 -9.44 -21.85 9.94
CA THR A 20 -9.22 -23.30 9.92
C THR A 20 -10.47 -24.10 9.58
N GLU A 21 -11.65 -23.48 9.70
CA GLU A 21 -12.96 -24.08 9.43
C GLU A 21 -13.78 -23.24 8.47
N PRO A 22 -14.70 -23.85 7.69
CA PRO A 22 -15.65 -23.12 6.86
C PRO A 22 -16.53 -22.19 7.71
N VAL A 23 -16.69 -20.96 7.29
CA VAL A 23 -17.43 -19.92 8.04
C VAL A 23 -18.74 -19.59 7.33
N GLY A 24 -19.85 -19.61 8.06
CA GLY A 24 -21.16 -19.18 7.55
C GLY A 24 -21.23 -17.66 7.29
N ILE A 25 -22.22 -17.20 6.50
CA ILE A 25 -22.34 -15.83 5.98
C ILE A 25 -22.27 -14.77 7.09
N LEU A 26 -23.05 -14.92 8.17
CA LEU A 26 -23.08 -13.94 9.27
C LEU A 26 -21.76 -13.86 10.01
N LYS A 27 -21.14 -15.01 10.29
CA LYS A 27 -19.83 -15.08 10.95
C LYS A 27 -18.74 -14.52 10.05
N SER A 28 -18.77 -14.81 8.73
CA SER A 28 -17.84 -14.23 7.76
C SER A 28 -17.94 -12.70 7.72
N TRP A 29 -19.16 -12.16 7.74
CA TRP A 29 -19.37 -10.72 7.79
C TRP A 29 -18.84 -10.09 9.08
N GLN A 30 -19.07 -10.71 10.24
CA GLN A 30 -18.54 -10.22 11.51
C GLN A 30 -17.00 -10.24 11.49
N MET A 31 -16.40 -11.34 11.05
CA MET A 31 -14.94 -11.47 10.93
C MET A 31 -14.34 -10.43 9.96
N MET A 32 -14.99 -10.19 8.81
CA MET A 32 -14.53 -9.16 7.86
C MET A 32 -14.60 -7.74 8.42
N ARG A 33 -15.57 -7.45 9.30
CA ARG A 33 -15.64 -6.12 9.94
C ARG A 33 -14.52 -5.87 10.92
N GLU A 34 -14.01 -6.92 11.55
CA GLU A 34 -12.88 -6.86 12.47
C GLU A 34 -11.56 -6.86 11.69
N ASN A 35 -11.43 -7.80 10.76
CA ASN A 35 -10.23 -7.97 9.95
C ASN A 35 -10.55 -8.79 8.70
N VAL A 36 -10.46 -8.17 7.52
CA VAL A 36 -10.77 -8.84 6.24
C VAL A 36 -9.96 -10.11 6.04
N LEU A 37 -8.73 -10.19 6.57
CA LEU A 37 -7.87 -11.36 6.40
C LEU A 37 -8.32 -12.58 7.22
N ASN A 38 -9.18 -12.40 8.24
CA ASN A 38 -9.70 -13.52 9.05
C ASN A 38 -10.57 -14.50 8.24
N ILE A 39 -11.11 -14.08 7.09
CA ILE A 39 -11.92 -14.96 6.22
C ILE A 39 -11.08 -15.78 5.24
N ILE A 40 -9.77 -15.54 5.15
CA ILE A 40 -8.89 -16.32 4.28
C ILE A 40 -8.68 -17.70 4.93
N PRO A 41 -9.00 -18.80 4.22
CA PRO A 41 -8.74 -20.14 4.73
C PRO A 41 -7.23 -20.41 4.86
N GLU A 42 -6.83 -21.20 5.86
CA GLU A 42 -5.42 -21.60 6.01
C GLU A 42 -4.91 -22.37 4.79
N GLN A 43 -5.78 -23.13 4.13
CA GLN A 43 -5.48 -23.83 2.88
C GLN A 43 -4.97 -22.89 1.77
N ALA A 44 -5.27 -21.58 1.84
CA ALA A 44 -4.73 -20.59 0.89
C ALA A 44 -3.19 -20.41 0.99
N THR A 45 -2.56 -21.01 1.98
CA THR A 45 -1.08 -21.09 2.08
C THR A 45 -0.51 -22.40 1.51
N GLU A 46 -1.34 -23.30 1.01
CA GLU A 46 -0.93 -24.66 0.56
C GLU A 46 -1.49 -25.01 -0.81
N GLU A 47 -2.72 -24.59 -1.12
CA GLU A 47 -3.43 -24.96 -2.33
C GLU A 47 -3.33 -23.88 -3.43
N PRO A 48 -3.28 -24.26 -4.71
CA PRO A 48 -3.17 -23.31 -5.83
C PRO A 48 -4.44 -22.48 -6.05
N VAL A 49 -5.61 -23.05 -5.74
CA VAL A 49 -6.93 -22.42 -5.87
C VAL A 49 -7.87 -22.99 -4.82
N ILE A 50 -8.62 -22.13 -4.16
CA ILE A 50 -9.71 -22.51 -3.27
C ILE A 50 -11.00 -21.88 -3.79
N SER A 51 -12.06 -22.67 -3.85
CA SER A 51 -13.37 -22.22 -4.32
C SER A 51 -14.43 -22.43 -3.25
N GLY A 52 -15.37 -21.49 -3.18
CA GLY A 52 -16.48 -21.60 -2.26
C GLY A 52 -17.71 -20.82 -2.75
N LYS A 53 -18.77 -20.90 -1.96
CA LYS A 53 -20.03 -20.19 -2.21
C LYS A 53 -20.60 -19.66 -0.90
N THR A 54 -20.83 -18.37 -0.85
CA THR A 54 -21.64 -17.71 0.17
C THR A 54 -22.94 -17.23 -0.49
N ALA A 55 -23.16 -15.94 -0.61
CA ALA A 55 -24.22 -15.41 -1.47
C ALA A 55 -23.85 -15.54 -2.96
N LYS A 56 -22.59 -15.31 -3.29
CA LYS A 56 -22.02 -15.49 -4.63
C LYS A 56 -20.92 -16.55 -4.59
N ARG A 57 -20.59 -17.11 -5.75
CA ARG A 57 -19.40 -17.96 -5.90
C ARG A 57 -18.14 -17.09 -5.78
N TRP A 58 -17.13 -17.64 -5.15
CA TRP A 58 -15.82 -16.98 -5.01
C TRP A 58 -14.69 -17.98 -5.18
N HIS A 59 -13.57 -17.48 -5.67
CA HIS A 59 -12.34 -18.24 -5.86
C HIS A 59 -11.16 -17.43 -5.31
N MET A 60 -10.30 -18.08 -4.54
CA MET A 60 -9.01 -17.54 -4.12
C MET A 60 -7.93 -18.24 -4.92
N VAL A 61 -7.09 -17.46 -5.61
CA VAL A 61 -6.11 -17.96 -6.56
C VAL A 61 -4.71 -17.61 -6.08
N MET A 62 -3.89 -18.64 -5.83
CA MET A 62 -2.51 -18.53 -5.37
C MET A 62 -1.50 -19.08 -6.37
N ASP A 63 -1.94 -19.82 -7.41
CA ASP A 63 -1.05 -20.30 -8.47
C ASP A 63 -0.53 -19.15 -9.33
N PRO A 64 0.80 -19.00 -9.49
CA PRO A 64 1.39 -17.93 -10.27
C PRO A 64 0.97 -17.92 -11.75
N GLY A 65 0.71 -19.07 -12.36
CA GLY A 65 0.25 -19.16 -13.76
C GLY A 65 -1.18 -18.66 -13.91
N ALA A 66 -2.08 -19.06 -13.01
CA ALA A 66 -3.45 -18.56 -12.98
C ALA A 66 -3.51 -17.04 -12.64
N ILE A 67 -2.64 -16.57 -11.75
CA ILE A 67 -2.50 -15.13 -11.46
C ILE A 67 -2.05 -14.36 -12.71
N GLN A 68 -1.10 -14.89 -13.49
CA GLN A 68 -0.71 -14.30 -14.77
C GLN A 68 -1.89 -14.21 -15.73
N GLN A 69 -2.67 -15.27 -15.85
CA GLN A 69 -3.88 -15.30 -16.69
C GLN A 69 -4.85 -14.18 -16.30
N ILE A 70 -5.10 -13.97 -15.00
CA ILE A 70 -6.02 -12.95 -14.49
C ILE A 70 -5.46 -11.52 -14.70
N LEU A 71 -4.18 -11.29 -14.37
CA LEU A 71 -3.63 -9.94 -14.31
C LEU A 71 -3.03 -9.44 -15.61
N LEU A 72 -2.68 -10.35 -16.54
CA LEU A 72 -2.01 -10.01 -17.79
C LEU A 72 -2.78 -10.54 -19.01
N ASP A 73 -2.89 -11.86 -19.16
CA ASP A 73 -3.30 -12.47 -20.42
C ASP A 73 -4.79 -12.20 -20.73
N ARG A 74 -5.62 -12.18 -19.69
CA ARG A 74 -7.08 -11.96 -19.77
C ARG A 74 -7.56 -10.81 -18.88
N VAL A 75 -6.74 -9.79 -18.68
CA VAL A 75 -7.03 -8.65 -17.79
C VAL A 75 -8.38 -7.96 -18.07
N GLU A 76 -8.85 -7.98 -19.30
CA GLU A 76 -10.14 -7.39 -19.70
C GLU A 76 -11.34 -8.23 -19.24
N ASP A 77 -11.15 -9.55 -19.12
CA ASP A 77 -12.17 -10.47 -18.62
C ASP A 77 -12.27 -10.46 -17.08
N TYR A 78 -11.30 -9.83 -16.40
CA TYR A 78 -11.21 -9.73 -14.95
C TYR A 78 -11.10 -8.26 -14.46
N PRO A 79 -12.13 -7.42 -14.70
CA PRO A 79 -12.17 -6.07 -14.14
C PRO A 79 -12.15 -6.10 -12.61
N LYS A 80 -11.85 -4.96 -12.00
CA LYS A 80 -11.94 -4.79 -10.53
C LYS A 80 -13.33 -5.13 -10.03
N SER A 81 -13.40 -5.77 -8.86
CA SER A 81 -14.68 -6.17 -8.28
C SER A 81 -15.59 -4.98 -8.00
N THR A 82 -16.90 -5.20 -8.11
CA THR A 82 -17.92 -4.19 -7.79
C THR A 82 -17.77 -3.70 -6.35
N VAL A 83 -17.44 -4.61 -5.42
CA VAL A 83 -17.20 -4.25 -4.00
C VAL A 83 -16.07 -3.24 -3.87
N THR A 84 -14.93 -3.47 -4.54
CA THR A 84 -13.80 -2.53 -4.52
C THR A 84 -14.16 -1.17 -5.11
N LYS A 85 -14.88 -1.17 -6.24
CA LYS A 85 -15.31 0.07 -6.89
C LYS A 85 -16.26 0.88 -5.99
N ASN A 86 -17.26 0.23 -5.42
CA ASN A 86 -18.25 0.88 -4.58
C ASN A 86 -17.67 1.40 -3.27
N LEU A 87 -16.68 0.70 -2.72
CA LEU A 87 -15.99 1.13 -1.51
C LEU A 87 -15.18 2.40 -1.74
N LEU A 88 -14.51 2.54 -2.89
CA LEU A 88 -13.55 3.61 -3.11
C LEU A 88 -14.08 4.78 -3.95
N ARG A 89 -15.09 4.55 -4.81
CA ARG A 89 -15.66 5.58 -5.69
C ARG A 89 -16.09 6.87 -4.97
N PRO A 90 -16.72 6.84 -3.77
CA PRO A 90 -17.06 8.07 -3.07
C PRO A 90 -15.86 8.97 -2.78
N ALA A 91 -14.70 8.39 -2.45
CA ALA A 91 -13.47 9.13 -2.16
C ALA A 91 -12.73 9.59 -3.41
N ILE A 92 -12.53 8.69 -4.37
CA ILE A 92 -11.59 8.89 -5.48
C ILE A 92 -12.26 8.99 -6.86
N GLY A 93 -13.59 9.06 -6.92
CA GLY A 93 -14.36 9.26 -8.17
C GLY A 93 -14.07 8.22 -9.24
N GLU A 94 -14.04 8.63 -10.50
CA GLU A 94 -13.74 7.77 -11.67
C GLU A 94 -12.25 7.85 -12.06
N SER A 95 -11.38 7.85 -11.07
CA SER A 95 -9.94 7.92 -11.25
C SER A 95 -9.33 6.70 -11.94
N LEU A 96 -8.05 6.79 -12.26
CA LEU A 96 -7.22 5.71 -12.79
C LEU A 96 -7.35 4.40 -12.00
N PHE A 97 -7.61 4.47 -10.69
CA PHE A 97 -7.79 3.29 -9.85
C PHE A 97 -9.12 2.58 -10.14
N ILE A 98 -10.23 3.33 -10.32
CA ILE A 98 -11.59 2.79 -10.51
C ILE A 98 -11.90 2.51 -11.98
N ALA A 99 -11.43 3.36 -12.88
CA ALA A 99 -11.73 3.32 -14.31
C ALA A 99 -11.41 1.98 -14.97
N GLU A 100 -12.17 1.61 -15.99
CA GLU A 100 -12.00 0.37 -16.76
C GLU A 100 -11.92 0.64 -18.27
N GLY A 101 -11.51 -0.36 -19.03
CA GLY A 101 -11.52 -0.36 -20.48
C GLY A 101 -10.78 0.83 -21.10
N ALA A 102 -11.42 1.50 -22.07
CA ALA A 102 -10.84 2.65 -22.79
C ALA A 102 -10.60 3.84 -21.86
N HIS A 103 -11.50 4.07 -20.90
CA HIS A 103 -11.41 5.17 -19.95
C HIS A 103 -10.16 5.03 -19.06
N TRP A 104 -9.90 3.83 -18.54
CA TRP A 104 -8.65 3.56 -17.82
C TRP A 104 -7.41 3.70 -18.70
N ARG A 105 -7.45 3.13 -19.93
CA ARG A 105 -6.27 3.10 -20.79
C ARG A 105 -5.73 4.49 -21.13
N TRP A 106 -6.60 5.44 -21.45
CA TRP A 106 -6.15 6.79 -21.78
C TRP A 106 -5.66 7.54 -20.52
N GLN A 107 -6.35 7.43 -19.38
CA GLN A 107 -5.88 8.03 -18.12
C GLN A 107 -4.50 7.49 -17.73
N ARG A 108 -4.29 6.16 -17.88
CA ARG A 108 -2.99 5.54 -17.61
C ARG A 108 -1.90 6.08 -18.49
N ARG A 109 -2.16 6.26 -19.81
CA ARG A 109 -1.17 6.82 -20.74
C ARG A 109 -0.86 8.30 -20.46
N ALA A 110 -1.86 9.09 -20.08
CA ALA A 110 -1.67 10.50 -19.72
C ALA A 110 -0.88 10.65 -18.40
N SER A 111 -1.11 9.76 -17.41
CA SER A 111 -0.46 9.84 -16.10
C SER A 111 0.91 9.15 -16.04
N ALA A 112 1.18 8.13 -16.86
CA ALA A 112 2.39 7.34 -16.75
C ALA A 112 3.71 8.13 -16.88
N PRO A 113 3.81 9.14 -17.77
CA PRO A 113 5.02 9.97 -17.89
C PRO A 113 5.36 10.73 -16.60
N VAL A 114 4.34 11.10 -15.80
CA VAL A 114 4.51 11.81 -14.53
C VAL A 114 5.32 10.98 -13.55
N PHE A 115 5.12 9.65 -13.53
CA PHE A 115 5.83 8.69 -12.69
C PHE A 115 7.04 8.06 -13.39
N SER A 116 7.59 8.71 -14.42
CA SER A 116 8.83 8.28 -15.04
C SER A 116 10.00 8.33 -14.04
N HIS A 117 11.00 7.48 -14.24
CA HIS A 117 12.18 7.44 -13.36
C HIS A 117 12.83 8.83 -13.18
N ARG A 118 12.91 9.62 -14.27
CA ARG A 118 13.47 10.98 -14.22
C ARG A 118 12.66 11.90 -13.30
N ASN A 119 11.34 11.91 -13.41
CA ASN A 119 10.48 12.77 -12.59
C ASN A 119 10.48 12.33 -11.15
N VAL A 120 10.42 11.01 -10.88
CA VAL A 120 10.52 10.46 -9.52
C VAL A 120 11.86 10.81 -8.88
N ALA A 121 12.97 10.74 -9.63
CA ALA A 121 14.28 11.14 -9.14
C ALA A 121 14.34 12.64 -8.79
N ALA A 122 13.71 13.50 -9.57
CA ALA A 122 13.64 14.95 -9.33
C ALA A 122 12.89 15.30 -8.03
N LEU A 123 11.96 14.44 -7.57
CA LEU A 123 11.25 14.60 -6.30
C LEU A 123 12.04 14.10 -5.08
N GLY A 124 13.22 13.53 -5.28
CA GLY A 124 14.09 13.01 -4.22
C GLY A 124 14.43 14.00 -3.11
N PRO A 125 14.73 15.28 -3.39
CA PRO A 125 15.00 16.27 -2.35
C PRO A 125 13.89 16.40 -1.30
N VAL A 126 12.63 16.31 -1.70
CA VAL A 126 11.47 16.35 -0.79
C VAL A 126 11.48 15.12 0.14
N MET A 127 11.76 13.94 -0.40
CA MET A 127 11.86 12.70 0.38
C MET A 127 13.03 12.76 1.38
N THR A 128 14.19 13.30 0.96
CA THR A 128 15.35 13.49 1.84
C THR A 128 15.02 14.46 2.98
N ALA A 129 14.38 15.59 2.67
CA ALA A 129 13.97 16.57 3.68
C ALA A 129 12.95 15.99 4.69
N ALA A 130 12.01 15.16 4.22
CA ALA A 130 11.06 14.47 5.09
C ALA A 130 11.76 13.46 6.02
N ALA A 131 12.75 12.70 5.50
CA ALA A 131 13.56 11.79 6.30
C ALA A 131 14.36 12.54 7.39
N GLU A 132 14.93 13.72 7.08
CA GLU A 132 15.62 14.59 8.04
C GLU A 132 14.68 15.11 9.12
N ARG A 133 13.50 15.65 8.75
CA ARG A 133 12.49 16.11 9.71
C ARG A 133 12.06 14.98 10.65
N THR A 134 11.85 13.80 10.10
CA THR A 134 11.49 12.60 10.88
C THR A 134 12.60 12.20 11.84
N ALA A 135 13.86 12.19 11.41
CA ALA A 135 14.99 11.91 12.28
C ALA A 135 15.10 12.93 13.44
N GLN A 136 14.82 14.21 13.19
CA GLN A 136 14.76 15.23 14.23
C GLN A 136 13.64 14.98 15.23
N ARG A 137 12.41 14.64 14.79
CA ARG A 137 11.29 14.31 15.70
C ARG A 137 11.59 13.09 16.57
N VAL A 138 12.16 12.03 15.96
CA VAL A 138 12.58 10.82 16.67
C VAL A 138 13.66 11.14 17.72
N ALA A 139 14.66 11.99 17.38
CA ALA A 139 15.67 12.42 18.33
C ALA A 139 15.09 13.24 19.49
N GLN A 140 14.10 14.10 19.24
CA GLN A 140 13.42 14.92 20.25
C GLN A 140 12.57 14.09 21.22
N ALA A 141 12.16 12.88 20.85
CA ALA A 141 11.46 11.99 21.77
C ALA A 141 12.36 11.54 22.93
N GLY A 142 13.67 11.53 22.74
CA GLY A 142 14.65 11.14 23.77
C GLY A 142 14.40 9.73 24.31
N PRO A 143 14.31 9.54 25.65
CA PRO A 143 14.12 8.22 26.23
C PRO A 143 12.65 7.74 26.18
N ARG A 144 11.76 8.44 25.50
CA ARG A 144 10.35 8.03 25.36
C ARG A 144 10.18 7.10 24.17
N ALA A 145 9.24 6.16 24.28
CA ALA A 145 8.83 5.34 23.17
C ALA A 145 8.18 6.19 22.07
N VAL A 146 8.52 5.90 20.82
CA VAL A 146 7.99 6.54 19.60
C VAL A 146 7.03 5.60 18.91
N ASN A 147 5.87 6.09 18.49
CA ASN A 147 5.00 5.35 17.57
C ASN A 147 5.48 5.55 16.14
N MET A 148 6.22 4.59 15.62
CA MET A 148 6.77 4.68 14.26
C MET A 148 5.67 4.68 13.19
N LEU A 149 4.47 4.18 13.46
CA LEU A 149 3.35 4.31 12.51
C LEU A 149 2.98 5.79 12.31
N ASP A 150 2.81 6.55 13.38
CA ASP A 150 2.43 7.96 13.30
C ASP A 150 3.54 8.80 12.65
N GLU A 151 4.81 8.49 12.97
CA GLU A 151 5.95 9.14 12.33
C GLU A 151 6.03 8.87 10.84
N MET A 152 5.74 7.64 10.40
CA MET A 152 5.76 7.27 8.98
C MET A 152 4.57 7.87 8.23
N ILE A 153 3.38 7.89 8.84
CA ILE A 153 2.20 8.58 8.27
C ILE A 153 2.51 10.06 8.07
N THR A 154 3.08 10.72 9.07
CA THR A 154 3.47 12.14 8.97
C THR A 154 4.50 12.35 7.86
N ALA A 155 5.56 11.53 7.82
CA ALA A 155 6.62 11.66 6.83
C ALA A 155 6.12 11.51 5.40
N THR A 156 5.34 10.45 5.13
CA THR A 156 4.85 10.15 3.78
C THR A 156 3.73 11.10 3.35
N PHE A 157 2.93 11.59 4.31
CA PHE A 157 1.94 12.63 4.02
C PHE A 157 2.61 13.96 3.67
N ASP A 158 3.66 14.37 4.41
CA ASP A 158 4.45 15.55 4.08
C ASP A 158 5.02 15.45 2.66
N VAL A 159 5.58 14.28 2.28
CA VAL A 159 6.13 14.07 0.94
C VAL A 159 5.04 14.20 -0.12
N ILE A 160 3.93 13.45 -0.01
CA ILE A 160 2.90 13.46 -1.06
C ILE A 160 2.21 14.83 -1.17
N ALA A 161 2.00 15.53 -0.06
CA ALA A 161 1.40 16.86 -0.07
C ALA A 161 2.33 17.88 -0.73
N GLU A 162 3.64 17.85 -0.41
CA GLU A 162 4.63 18.76 -0.97
C GLU A 162 4.84 18.50 -2.47
N VAL A 163 4.96 17.23 -2.90
CA VAL A 163 5.13 16.90 -4.33
C VAL A 163 3.86 17.12 -5.14
N THR A 164 2.68 17.21 -4.50
CA THR A 164 1.41 17.38 -5.20
C THR A 164 1.03 18.85 -5.35
N PHE A 165 1.22 19.66 -4.31
CA PHE A 165 0.70 21.03 -4.26
C PHE A 165 1.77 22.12 -3.99
N SER A 166 3.07 21.75 -3.93
CA SER A 166 4.20 22.69 -3.71
C SER A 166 3.90 23.77 -2.68
N ASP A 167 3.70 23.47 -1.46
CA ASP A 167 3.58 24.34 -0.25
C ASP A 167 3.14 25.84 -0.48
N ASP A 168 2.22 26.07 -1.41
CA ASP A 168 1.78 27.42 -1.77
C ASP A 168 0.62 27.94 -0.90
N GLY A 169 0.26 27.20 0.14
CA GLY A 169 -0.82 27.57 1.07
C GLY A 169 -2.23 27.45 0.48
N SER A 170 -2.39 27.03 -0.75
CA SER A 170 -3.69 26.91 -1.43
C SER A 170 -4.50 25.68 -0.99
N PHE A 171 -3.90 24.77 -0.24
CA PHE A 171 -4.48 23.51 0.13
C PHE A 171 -4.30 23.18 1.62
N ASP A 172 -5.42 23.01 2.35
CA ASP A 172 -5.36 22.65 3.78
C ASP A 172 -5.02 21.16 3.94
N ARG A 173 -3.72 20.88 4.15
CA ARG A 173 -3.18 19.55 4.38
C ARG A 173 -3.83 18.81 5.54
N ASN A 174 -4.13 19.54 6.65
CA ASN A 174 -4.71 18.94 7.85
C ASN A 174 -6.17 18.55 7.61
N ALA A 175 -6.93 19.36 6.90
CA ALA A 175 -8.32 19.06 6.55
C ALA A 175 -8.39 17.80 5.65
N VAL A 176 -7.50 17.68 4.67
CA VAL A 176 -7.43 16.51 3.79
C VAL A 176 -7.02 15.26 4.56
N HIS A 177 -5.99 15.34 5.39
CA HIS A 177 -5.56 14.21 6.21
C HIS A 177 -6.71 13.71 7.10
N LYS A 178 -7.40 14.63 7.79
CA LYS A 178 -8.55 14.30 8.65
C LYS A 178 -9.71 13.69 7.87
N ALA A 179 -10.05 14.25 6.69
CA ALA A 179 -11.13 13.72 5.85
C ALA A 179 -10.84 12.27 5.38
N LEU A 180 -9.58 12.01 4.99
CA LEU A 180 -9.14 10.68 4.57
C LEU A 180 -9.14 9.69 5.75
N GLU A 181 -8.65 10.09 6.91
CA GLU A 181 -8.64 9.26 8.11
C GLU A 181 -10.07 8.90 8.54
N THR A 182 -10.97 9.88 8.58
CA THR A 182 -12.41 9.66 8.86
C THR A 182 -13.01 8.69 7.83
N TYR A 183 -12.72 8.89 6.54
CA TYR A 183 -13.23 8.02 5.48
C TYR A 183 -12.75 6.57 5.65
N VAL A 184 -11.48 6.35 5.89
CA VAL A 184 -10.91 5.00 6.06
C VAL A 184 -11.49 4.32 7.29
N ASN A 185 -11.67 5.04 8.39
CA ASN A 185 -12.17 4.47 9.64
C ASN A 185 -13.68 4.16 9.62
N ASP A 186 -14.48 5.03 9.00
CA ASP A 186 -15.94 4.95 9.05
C ASP A 186 -16.55 4.30 7.80
N ALA A 187 -16.15 4.74 6.62
CA ALA A 187 -16.71 4.28 5.35
C ALA A 187 -15.97 3.08 4.75
N GLY A 188 -14.73 2.83 5.16
CA GLY A 188 -13.87 1.77 4.64
C GLY A 188 -14.29 0.35 5.03
N ARG A 189 -15.32 0.18 5.88
CA ARG A 189 -15.76 -1.15 6.33
C ARG A 189 -16.76 -1.77 5.36
N VAL A 190 -16.52 -3.03 4.99
CA VAL A 190 -17.41 -3.79 4.12
C VAL A 190 -18.78 -3.99 4.78
N SER A 191 -19.85 -3.55 4.11
CA SER A 191 -21.22 -3.74 4.56
C SER A 191 -21.70 -5.19 4.33
N LEU A 192 -22.61 -5.70 5.18
CA LEU A 192 -23.29 -6.96 4.92
C LEU A 192 -24.01 -6.95 3.57
N LEU A 193 -24.55 -5.80 3.17
CA LEU A 193 -25.25 -5.64 1.89
C LEU A 193 -24.28 -5.81 0.70
N ASP A 194 -23.01 -5.42 0.86
CA ASP A 194 -21.98 -5.65 -0.16
C ASP A 194 -21.63 -7.14 -0.27
N VAL A 195 -21.55 -7.84 0.87
CA VAL A 195 -21.31 -9.30 0.93
C VAL A 195 -22.46 -10.07 0.28
N LEU A 196 -23.67 -9.62 0.51
CA LEU A 196 -24.88 -10.21 -0.08
C LEU A 196 -25.06 -9.84 -1.56
N GLY A 197 -24.23 -8.94 -2.10
CA GLY A 197 -24.32 -8.49 -3.49
C GLY A 197 -25.55 -7.65 -3.78
N MET A 198 -26.08 -6.95 -2.75
CA MET A 198 -27.25 -6.09 -2.91
C MET A 198 -26.94 -4.88 -3.80
N PRO A 199 -27.89 -4.41 -4.61
CA PRO A 199 -27.71 -3.26 -5.49
C PRO A 199 -27.25 -1.99 -4.76
N ASP A 200 -26.47 -1.14 -5.45
CA ASP A 200 -25.84 0.05 -4.87
C ASP A 200 -26.81 1.16 -4.46
N TRP A 201 -28.02 1.18 -5.02
CA TRP A 201 -29.04 2.14 -4.67
C TRP A 201 -29.61 1.94 -3.25
N ILE A 202 -29.34 0.79 -2.61
CA ILE A 202 -29.75 0.54 -1.22
C ILE A 202 -28.74 1.27 -0.30
N PRO A 203 -29.22 2.20 0.57
CA PRO A 203 -28.35 2.94 1.47
C PRO A 203 -27.54 2.01 2.41
N ARG A 204 -26.25 2.30 2.58
CA ARG A 204 -25.38 1.58 3.54
C ARG A 204 -25.22 2.44 4.78
N PRO A 205 -25.70 1.98 5.96
CA PRO A 205 -25.48 2.71 7.21
C PRO A 205 -23.97 2.96 7.43
N GLY A 206 -23.62 4.18 7.83
CA GLY A 206 -22.23 4.61 8.08
C GLY A 206 -21.50 5.26 6.91
N ARG A 207 -21.99 5.13 5.65
CA ARG A 207 -21.36 5.84 4.52
C ARG A 207 -21.82 7.30 4.36
N THR A 208 -22.87 7.70 5.07
CA THR A 208 -23.46 9.05 4.97
C THR A 208 -22.72 10.11 5.77
N THR A 209 -22.03 9.73 6.85
CA THR A 209 -21.33 10.67 7.74
C THR A 209 -20.05 11.23 7.11
N ALA A 210 -19.35 10.46 6.29
CA ALA A 210 -18.15 10.91 5.59
C ALA A 210 -18.44 11.75 4.34
N SER A 211 -19.71 11.93 3.94
CA SER A 211 -20.05 12.54 2.64
C SER A 211 -19.80 14.05 2.58
N ALA A 212 -20.01 14.77 3.67
CA ALA A 212 -19.82 16.23 3.72
C ALA A 212 -18.33 16.60 3.72
N GLU A 213 -17.51 15.92 4.51
CA GLU A 213 -16.05 16.13 4.55
C GLU A 213 -15.41 15.77 3.22
N MET A 214 -15.86 14.68 2.58
CA MET A 214 -15.41 14.30 1.25
C MET A 214 -15.83 15.30 0.16
N ALA A 215 -17.03 15.88 0.26
CA ALA A 215 -17.48 16.91 -0.67
C ALA A 215 -16.64 18.19 -0.53
N GLN A 216 -16.36 18.60 0.70
CA GLN A 216 -15.49 19.75 0.98
C GLN A 216 -14.07 19.52 0.43
N MET A 217 -13.48 18.35 0.71
CA MET A 217 -12.15 18.00 0.19
C MET A 217 -12.10 18.06 -1.35
N LYS A 218 -13.16 17.60 -2.03
CA LYS A 218 -13.25 17.69 -3.50
C LYS A 218 -13.33 19.13 -3.99
N GLN A 219 -14.08 20.00 -3.31
CA GLN A 219 -14.16 21.42 -3.64
C GLN A 219 -12.81 22.13 -3.44
N ASP A 220 -12.12 21.84 -2.33
CA ASP A 220 -10.80 22.42 -2.06
C ASP A 220 -9.77 21.97 -3.10
N ALA A 221 -9.83 20.71 -3.54
CA ALA A 221 -8.98 20.20 -4.60
C ALA A 221 -9.30 20.84 -5.96
N ASP A 222 -10.58 21.03 -6.32
CA ASP A 222 -10.97 21.74 -7.55
C ASP A 222 -10.45 23.18 -7.53
N ALA A 223 -10.61 23.91 -6.42
CA ALA A 223 -10.12 25.29 -6.26
C ALA A 223 -8.59 25.36 -6.39
N ALA A 224 -7.84 24.43 -5.82
CA ALA A 224 -6.38 24.36 -5.93
C ALA A 224 -5.93 24.09 -7.38
N ILE A 225 -6.62 23.19 -8.09
CA ILE A 225 -6.35 22.90 -9.51
C ILE A 225 -6.59 24.13 -10.38
N GLU A 226 -7.72 24.81 -10.19
CA GLU A 226 -8.07 26.02 -10.96
C GLU A 226 -7.10 27.17 -10.68
N ALA A 227 -6.72 27.39 -9.43
CA ALA A 227 -5.73 28.39 -9.03
C ALA A 227 -4.37 28.11 -9.68
N ARG A 228 -3.92 26.83 -9.70
CA ARG A 228 -2.67 26.43 -10.33
C ARG A 228 -2.74 26.59 -11.87
N ALA A 229 -3.82 26.20 -12.50
CA ALA A 229 -4.02 26.36 -13.94
C ALA A 229 -3.97 27.83 -14.37
N ALA A 230 -4.52 28.75 -13.55
CA ALA A 230 -4.49 30.19 -13.80
C ALA A 230 -3.10 30.81 -13.60
N ARG A 231 -2.33 30.34 -12.60
CA ARG A 231 -0.99 30.88 -12.28
C ARG A 231 0.10 30.31 -13.21
N GLY A 232 -0.09 29.10 -13.73
CA GLY A 232 0.92 28.36 -14.48
C GLY A 232 1.83 27.53 -13.55
N PRO A 233 2.77 26.76 -14.15
CA PRO A 233 3.67 25.88 -13.42
C PRO A 233 4.68 26.67 -12.57
N GLY A 234 5.17 26.04 -11.49
CA GLY A 234 6.26 26.56 -10.69
C GLY A 234 7.63 26.43 -11.39
N ASP A 235 8.68 27.02 -10.80
CA ASP A 235 10.05 26.93 -11.33
C ASP A 235 10.54 25.46 -11.41
N VAL A 236 10.13 24.63 -10.46
CA VAL A 236 10.28 23.16 -10.49
C VAL A 236 8.90 22.55 -10.54
N PRO A 237 8.52 21.93 -11.67
CA PRO A 237 7.19 21.34 -11.82
C PRO A 237 6.93 20.25 -10.77
N ASP A 238 5.83 20.39 -10.05
CA ASP A 238 5.34 19.37 -9.12
C ASP A 238 4.40 18.36 -9.83
N LEU A 239 3.80 17.45 -9.06
CA LEU A 239 2.92 16.42 -9.60
C LEU A 239 1.68 17.01 -10.27
N LEU A 240 1.11 18.10 -9.70
CA LEU A 240 -0.04 18.78 -10.27
C LEU A 240 0.32 19.47 -11.60
N ASP A 241 1.47 20.14 -11.67
CA ASP A 241 1.96 20.75 -12.91
C ASP A 241 2.15 19.72 -14.03
N LEU A 242 2.76 18.58 -13.69
CA LEU A 242 2.99 17.48 -14.63
C LEU A 242 1.67 16.84 -15.11
N LEU A 243 0.66 16.75 -14.24
CA LEU A 243 -0.66 16.24 -14.63
C LEU A 243 -1.47 17.23 -15.45
N LEU A 244 -1.39 18.54 -15.15
CA LEU A 244 -2.00 19.60 -15.94
C LEU A 244 -1.41 19.65 -17.36
N ALA A 245 -0.10 19.47 -17.49
CA ALA A 245 0.58 19.38 -18.78
C ALA A 245 0.38 18.03 -19.49
N GLY A 246 -0.12 17.02 -18.75
CA GLY A 246 -0.25 15.64 -19.24
C GLY A 246 -1.29 15.49 -20.35
N GLN A 247 -0.89 14.84 -21.44
CA GLN A 247 -1.77 14.49 -22.54
C GLN A 247 -1.65 13.02 -22.90
N ASP A 248 -2.76 12.41 -23.30
CA ASP A 248 -2.72 11.06 -23.87
C ASP A 248 -1.95 11.09 -25.22
N PRO A 249 -0.82 10.40 -25.35
CA PRO A 249 0.00 10.42 -26.57
C PRO A 249 -0.74 9.93 -27.83
N LYS A 250 -1.84 9.18 -27.67
CA LYS A 250 -2.61 8.64 -28.79
C LYS A 250 -3.68 9.59 -29.29
N SER A 251 -4.34 10.32 -28.39
CA SER A 251 -5.50 11.15 -28.72
C SER A 251 -5.27 12.65 -28.55
N GLY A 252 -4.15 13.05 -27.92
CA GLY A 252 -3.90 14.45 -27.56
C GLY A 252 -4.81 14.96 -26.43
N ARG A 253 -5.65 14.09 -25.82
CA ARG A 253 -6.61 14.48 -24.79
C ARG A 253 -5.90 14.80 -23.48
N SER A 254 -6.24 15.94 -22.89
CA SER A 254 -5.91 16.32 -21.51
C SER A 254 -7.04 15.95 -20.56
N MET A 255 -6.73 15.85 -19.25
CA MET A 255 -7.73 15.63 -18.20
C MET A 255 -8.57 16.90 -17.99
N THR A 256 -9.86 16.70 -17.72
CA THR A 256 -10.73 17.76 -17.19
C THR A 256 -10.38 18.02 -15.73
N THR A 257 -10.83 19.16 -15.14
CA THR A 257 -10.62 19.48 -13.71
C THR A 257 -11.10 18.34 -12.83
N SER A 258 -12.27 17.78 -13.11
CA SER A 258 -12.82 16.66 -12.30
C SER A 258 -11.99 15.38 -12.42
N GLU A 259 -11.46 15.05 -13.57
CA GLU A 259 -10.58 13.90 -13.77
C GLU A 259 -9.21 14.12 -13.11
N LEU A 260 -8.67 15.32 -13.15
CA LEU A 260 -7.45 15.72 -12.42
C LEU A 260 -7.66 15.57 -10.92
N ARG A 261 -8.73 16.16 -10.37
CA ARG A 261 -9.09 16.04 -8.98
C ARG A 261 -9.17 14.58 -8.53
N ASP A 262 -9.95 13.74 -9.23
CA ASP A 262 -10.16 12.35 -8.88
C ASP A 262 -8.84 11.56 -8.89
N ASN A 263 -7.93 11.85 -9.83
CA ASN A 263 -6.61 11.24 -9.88
C ASN A 263 -5.66 11.78 -8.80
N LEU A 264 -5.65 13.10 -8.52
CA LEU A 264 -4.85 13.69 -7.45
C LEU A 264 -5.25 13.12 -6.08
N LEU A 265 -6.55 13.08 -5.78
CA LEU A 265 -7.05 12.47 -4.55
C LEU A 265 -6.67 10.99 -4.46
N THR A 266 -6.70 10.27 -5.59
CA THR A 266 -6.23 8.88 -5.64
C THR A 266 -4.75 8.77 -5.30
N PHE A 267 -3.89 9.64 -5.84
CA PHE A 267 -2.46 9.59 -5.57
C PHE A 267 -2.13 9.96 -4.12
N ILE A 268 -2.86 10.92 -3.53
CA ILE A 268 -2.71 11.26 -2.12
C ILE A 268 -3.13 10.08 -1.24
N VAL A 269 -4.36 9.55 -1.44
CA VAL A 269 -4.89 8.42 -0.63
C VAL A 269 -3.99 7.19 -0.74
N ALA A 270 -3.62 6.82 -1.96
CA ALA A 270 -2.85 5.61 -2.20
C ALA A 270 -1.36 5.75 -1.85
N GLY A 271 -0.81 6.96 -1.98
CA GLY A 271 0.63 7.18 -1.87
C GLY A 271 1.12 7.24 -0.41
N HIS A 272 0.45 8.02 0.45
CA HIS A 272 0.98 8.21 1.81
C HIS A 272 0.78 6.98 2.69
N GLU A 273 -0.43 6.44 2.76
CA GLU A 273 -0.74 5.38 3.71
C GLU A 273 0.03 4.08 3.41
N THR A 274 0.06 3.65 2.16
CA THR A 274 0.69 2.37 1.81
C THR A 274 2.20 2.38 2.05
N THR A 275 2.87 3.49 1.77
CA THR A 275 4.31 3.67 2.05
C THR A 275 4.57 3.77 3.56
N ALA A 276 3.74 4.51 4.30
CA ALA A 276 3.82 4.59 5.75
C ALA A 276 3.70 3.21 6.42
N LEU A 277 2.74 2.41 5.99
CA LEU A 277 2.54 1.04 6.51
C LEU A 277 3.73 0.14 6.18
N THR A 278 4.26 0.23 4.95
CA THR A 278 5.46 -0.51 4.55
C THR A 278 6.64 -0.17 5.46
N LEU A 279 6.86 1.12 5.72
CA LEU A 279 7.91 1.60 6.62
C LEU A 279 7.69 1.18 8.08
N ALA A 280 6.47 1.36 8.60
CA ALA A 280 6.14 0.97 9.97
C ALA A 280 6.39 -0.53 10.22
N TRP A 281 5.96 -1.39 9.29
CA TRP A 281 6.25 -2.82 9.34
C TRP A 281 7.75 -3.12 9.17
N SER A 282 8.48 -2.36 8.34
CA SER A 282 9.94 -2.52 8.20
C SER A 282 10.66 -2.18 9.50
N PHE A 283 10.27 -1.11 10.21
CA PHE A 283 10.82 -0.76 11.53
C PHE A 283 10.48 -1.81 12.59
N TYR A 284 9.24 -2.32 12.61
CA TYR A 284 8.86 -3.43 13.48
C TYR A 284 9.77 -4.65 13.25
N LEU A 285 9.96 -5.06 12.01
CA LEU A 285 10.78 -6.21 11.65
C LEU A 285 12.27 -6.01 11.98
N CYS A 286 12.80 -4.81 11.74
CA CYS A 286 14.18 -4.47 12.15
C CYS A 286 14.36 -4.48 13.67
N ALA A 287 13.37 -4.03 14.43
CA ALA A 287 13.41 -4.10 15.88
C ALA A 287 13.18 -5.54 16.41
N PHE A 288 12.43 -6.35 15.67
CA PHE A 288 12.20 -7.76 15.96
C PHE A 288 13.49 -8.60 15.79
N ASP A 289 14.28 -8.37 14.75
CA ASP A 289 15.58 -9.03 14.52
C ASP A 289 16.72 -8.01 14.50
N SER A 290 17.43 -7.95 15.64
CA SER A 290 18.56 -7.02 15.81
C SER A 290 19.73 -7.31 14.87
N ARG A 291 19.94 -8.56 14.43
CA ARG A 291 21.01 -8.94 13.48
C ARG A 291 20.73 -8.32 12.10
N VAL A 292 19.48 -8.39 11.65
CA VAL A 292 19.05 -7.74 10.41
C VAL A 292 19.20 -6.23 10.52
N GLN A 293 18.77 -5.64 11.63
CA GLN A 293 18.90 -4.21 11.87
C GLN A 293 20.37 -3.76 11.87
N ASP A 294 21.26 -4.50 12.52
CA ASP A 294 22.70 -4.15 12.59
C ASP A 294 23.36 -4.27 11.21
N LYS A 295 23.01 -5.28 10.40
CA LYS A 295 23.48 -5.41 9.00
C LYS A 295 23.00 -4.23 8.14
N ALA A 296 21.72 -3.85 8.27
CA ALA A 296 21.14 -2.71 7.56
C ALA A 296 21.79 -1.38 7.97
N ARG A 297 22.04 -1.19 9.27
CA ARG A 297 22.73 -0.01 9.80
C ARG A 297 24.16 0.09 9.25
N ALA A 298 24.90 -1.00 9.24
CA ALA A 298 26.26 -1.02 8.72
C ALA A 298 26.30 -0.63 7.23
N GLU A 299 25.36 -1.14 6.41
CA GLU A 299 25.23 -0.71 5.00
C GLU A 299 24.91 0.80 4.92
N ALA A 300 23.90 1.26 5.64
CA ALA A 300 23.47 2.65 5.61
C ALA A 300 24.58 3.59 6.09
N GLN A 301 25.27 3.31 7.20
CA GLN A 301 26.38 4.14 7.70
C GLN A 301 27.55 4.21 6.71
N LYS A 302 27.89 3.10 6.06
CA LYS A 302 28.94 3.04 5.04
C LYS A 302 28.62 3.95 3.84
N VAL A 303 27.37 3.94 3.38
CA VAL A 303 26.93 4.71 2.20
C VAL A 303 26.70 6.17 2.56
N LEU A 304 26.03 6.44 3.68
CA LEU A 304 25.54 7.78 4.01
C LEU A 304 26.56 8.66 4.74
N GLN A 305 27.50 8.08 5.48
CA GLN A 305 28.57 8.82 6.18
C GLN A 305 28.03 9.98 7.04
N GLY A 306 26.92 9.75 7.77
CA GLY A 306 26.29 10.73 8.69
C GLY A 306 25.24 11.65 8.05
N ARG A 307 25.15 11.77 6.73
CA ARG A 307 24.10 12.53 6.05
C ARG A 307 22.82 11.72 5.88
N ALA A 308 21.72 12.37 5.51
CA ALA A 308 20.53 11.66 5.04
C ALA A 308 20.74 11.02 3.67
N ALA A 309 19.96 9.98 3.40
CA ALA A 309 19.95 9.33 2.10
C ALA A 309 19.32 10.25 1.04
N THR A 310 19.80 10.14 -0.18
CA THR A 310 19.29 10.82 -1.36
C THR A 310 18.90 9.79 -2.43
N THR A 311 18.28 10.24 -3.51
CA THR A 311 17.96 9.38 -4.67
C THR A 311 19.21 8.65 -5.22
N ALA A 312 20.37 9.30 -5.22
CA ALA A 312 21.62 8.72 -5.73
C ALA A 312 22.11 7.53 -4.88
N ASP A 313 21.67 7.41 -3.65
CA ASP A 313 22.08 6.34 -2.74
C ASP A 313 21.21 5.07 -2.87
N VAL A 314 20.00 5.17 -3.46
CA VAL A 314 19.02 4.09 -3.47
C VAL A 314 19.57 2.79 -4.06
N GLU A 315 20.34 2.87 -5.14
CA GLU A 315 20.96 1.70 -5.77
C GLU A 315 22.12 1.11 -4.95
N ASN A 316 22.71 1.89 -4.04
CA ASN A 316 23.81 1.50 -3.16
C ASN A 316 23.34 0.94 -1.81
N LEU A 317 22.03 0.81 -1.61
CA LEU A 317 21.38 0.34 -0.38
C LEU A 317 20.58 -0.96 -0.63
N PRO A 318 21.19 -2.01 -1.22
CA PRO A 318 20.48 -3.22 -1.62
C PRO A 318 19.90 -3.98 -0.42
N TYR A 319 20.54 -4.00 0.75
CA TYR A 319 20.03 -4.71 1.91
C TYR A 319 18.85 -3.98 2.56
N ILE A 320 18.88 -2.66 2.64
CA ILE A 320 17.72 -1.83 3.00
C ILE A 320 16.53 -2.14 2.09
N ARG A 321 16.79 -2.26 0.79
CA ARG A 321 15.76 -2.63 -0.19
C ARG A 321 15.22 -4.05 0.05
N GLN A 322 16.05 -5.02 0.39
CA GLN A 322 15.63 -6.39 0.71
C GLN A 322 14.73 -6.42 1.94
N ILE A 323 15.00 -5.61 2.97
CA ILE A 323 14.12 -5.47 4.15
C ILE A 323 12.74 -4.97 3.75
N ILE A 324 12.67 -3.94 2.90
CA ILE A 324 11.40 -3.40 2.40
C ILE A 324 10.64 -4.46 1.62
N ASP A 325 11.31 -5.20 0.73
CA ASP A 325 10.69 -6.26 -0.05
C ASP A 325 10.16 -7.39 0.83
N GLU A 326 10.89 -7.78 1.88
CA GLU A 326 10.44 -8.81 2.82
C GLU A 326 9.30 -8.30 3.73
N ALA A 327 9.34 -7.03 4.14
CA ALA A 327 8.22 -6.41 4.84
C ALA A 327 6.94 -6.41 3.98
N LEU A 328 7.06 -6.08 2.69
CA LEU A 328 5.96 -6.14 1.73
C LEU A 328 5.46 -7.57 1.47
N ARG A 329 6.30 -8.59 1.57
CA ARG A 329 5.90 -9.99 1.49
C ARG A 329 5.08 -10.40 2.71
N LEU A 330 5.57 -10.06 3.91
CA LEU A 330 4.93 -10.45 5.18
C LEU A 330 3.70 -9.58 5.48
N TYR A 331 3.76 -8.29 5.21
CA TYR A 331 2.71 -7.32 5.54
C TYR A 331 2.38 -6.42 4.34
N PRO A 332 1.85 -7.00 3.24
CA PRO A 332 1.48 -6.20 2.08
C PRO A 332 0.35 -5.22 2.43
N PRO A 333 0.50 -3.91 2.21
CA PRO A 333 -0.58 -2.95 2.47
C PRO A 333 -1.88 -3.33 1.77
N ALA A 334 -1.80 -3.80 0.51
CA ALA A 334 -2.92 -4.39 -0.21
C ALA A 334 -2.91 -5.92 -0.02
N GLY A 335 -3.48 -6.42 1.07
CA GLY A 335 -3.44 -7.85 1.42
C GLY A 335 -4.32 -8.76 0.55
N VAL A 336 -5.29 -8.20 -0.19
CA VAL A 336 -6.16 -8.92 -1.12
C VAL A 336 -6.45 -8.08 -2.35
N VAL A 337 -6.35 -8.66 -3.53
CA VAL A 337 -6.79 -8.06 -4.79
C VAL A 337 -8.02 -8.82 -5.28
N SER A 338 -9.12 -8.11 -5.59
CA SER A 338 -10.38 -8.72 -6.00
C SER A 338 -10.77 -8.31 -7.41
N ARG A 339 -11.32 -9.28 -8.16
CA ARG A 339 -11.79 -9.18 -9.54
C ARG A 339 -13.19 -9.77 -9.67
N THR A 340 -13.92 -9.40 -10.72
CA THR A 340 -15.17 -10.05 -11.12
C THR A 340 -14.97 -10.67 -12.49
N ALA A 341 -15.20 -11.96 -12.63
CA ALA A 341 -15.12 -12.64 -13.92
C ALA A 341 -16.25 -12.15 -14.85
N GLN A 342 -15.93 -11.81 -16.08
CA GLN A 342 -16.90 -11.39 -17.10
C GLN A 342 -17.27 -12.54 -18.05
N LYS A 343 -16.43 -13.54 -18.15
CA LYS A 343 -16.60 -14.70 -19.05
C LYS A 343 -16.28 -15.98 -18.30
N ARG A 344 -16.73 -17.09 -18.88
CA ARG A 344 -16.31 -18.42 -18.43
C ARG A 344 -14.83 -18.61 -18.60
N ASP A 345 -14.21 -19.26 -17.63
CA ASP A 345 -12.78 -19.59 -17.61
C ASP A 345 -12.51 -20.82 -16.77
N THR A 346 -11.28 -21.31 -16.84
CA THR A 346 -10.77 -22.38 -15.98
C THR A 346 -9.45 -21.94 -15.37
N LEU A 347 -9.39 -21.87 -14.03
CA LEU A 347 -8.19 -21.52 -13.28
C LEU A 347 -7.78 -22.71 -12.41
N CYS A 348 -6.64 -23.36 -12.74
CA CYS A 348 -6.15 -24.56 -12.05
C CYS A 348 -7.21 -25.66 -11.88
N GLY A 349 -8.05 -25.88 -12.89
CA GLY A 349 -9.15 -26.86 -12.85
C GLY A 349 -10.44 -26.36 -12.20
N ALA A 350 -10.46 -25.19 -11.57
CA ALA A 350 -11.67 -24.58 -11.06
C ALA A 350 -12.49 -23.94 -12.20
N ASP A 351 -13.79 -24.26 -12.26
CA ASP A 351 -14.73 -23.69 -13.23
C ASP A 351 -15.18 -22.30 -12.79
N ILE A 352 -14.77 -21.28 -13.51
CA ILE A 352 -15.10 -19.88 -13.29
C ILE A 352 -16.28 -19.49 -14.17
N GLN A 353 -17.32 -18.91 -13.56
CA GLN A 353 -18.51 -18.42 -14.27
C GLN A 353 -18.54 -16.89 -14.30
N PRO A 354 -19.26 -16.28 -15.25
CA PRO A 354 -19.55 -14.85 -15.20
C PRO A 354 -20.13 -14.45 -13.83
N ASP A 355 -19.73 -13.26 -13.34
CA ASP A 355 -20.07 -12.69 -12.04
C ASP A 355 -19.46 -13.39 -10.82
N ASP A 356 -18.64 -14.43 -10.99
CA ASP A 356 -17.86 -14.98 -9.89
C ASP A 356 -16.84 -13.96 -9.38
N THR A 357 -16.64 -13.94 -8.06
CA THR A 357 -15.59 -13.14 -7.43
C THR A 357 -14.29 -13.92 -7.42
N VAL A 358 -13.26 -13.38 -8.06
CA VAL A 358 -11.91 -13.96 -8.08
C VAL A 358 -10.98 -13.08 -7.26
N MET A 359 -10.38 -13.65 -6.22
CA MET A 359 -9.50 -12.97 -5.28
C MET A 359 -8.08 -13.51 -5.39
N ILE A 360 -7.11 -12.62 -5.30
CA ILE A 360 -5.70 -12.98 -5.12
C ILE A 360 -5.33 -12.50 -3.71
N PRO A 361 -5.27 -13.42 -2.73
CA PRO A 361 -4.93 -13.09 -1.35
C PRO A 361 -3.42 -12.90 -1.22
N ILE A 362 -2.93 -11.68 -1.46
CA ILE A 362 -1.49 -11.33 -1.46
C ILE A 362 -0.82 -11.71 -0.14
N TYR A 363 -1.54 -11.54 0.98
CA TYR A 363 -1.07 -11.92 2.31
C TYR A 363 -0.79 -13.43 2.42
N ALA A 364 -1.70 -14.28 1.93
CA ALA A 364 -1.52 -15.73 1.92
C ALA A 364 -0.52 -16.17 0.84
N LEU A 365 -0.52 -15.52 -0.32
CA LEU A 365 0.45 -15.75 -1.40
C LEU A 365 1.89 -15.54 -0.91
N GLY A 366 2.15 -14.48 -0.15
CA GLY A 366 3.43 -14.21 0.48
C GLY A 366 3.84 -15.25 1.56
N ARG A 367 2.91 -16.11 1.97
CA ARG A 367 3.10 -17.20 2.95
C ARG A 367 2.89 -18.60 2.38
N HIS A 368 2.74 -18.70 1.07
CA HIS A 368 2.41 -19.97 0.42
C HIS A 368 3.60 -20.94 0.48
N LYS A 369 3.39 -22.10 1.11
CA LYS A 369 4.43 -23.10 1.45
C LYS A 369 5.12 -23.70 0.23
N LEU A 370 4.45 -23.73 -0.95
CA LEU A 370 5.04 -24.20 -2.20
C LEU A 370 5.84 -23.12 -2.95
N LEU A 371 5.76 -21.87 -2.50
CA LEU A 371 6.41 -20.72 -3.16
C LEU A 371 7.54 -20.12 -2.32
N TRP A 372 7.51 -20.33 -1.00
CA TRP A 372 8.44 -19.74 -0.07
C TRP A 372 8.92 -20.75 0.97
N ASP A 373 10.23 -20.88 1.12
CA ASP A 373 10.83 -21.66 2.21
C ASP A 373 10.66 -20.91 3.53
N ASN A 374 10.25 -21.62 4.60
CA ASN A 374 9.98 -21.01 5.91
C ASN A 374 9.17 -19.70 5.80
N PRO A 375 7.94 -19.74 5.25
CA PRO A 375 7.23 -18.56 4.77
C PRO A 375 6.88 -17.55 5.85
N ASP A 376 6.78 -17.96 7.12
CA ASP A 376 6.46 -17.09 8.25
C ASP A 376 7.69 -16.42 8.89
N GLN A 377 8.91 -16.82 8.51
CA GLN A 377 10.13 -16.20 8.99
C GLN A 377 10.44 -14.88 8.29
N PHE A 378 11.02 -13.95 9.04
CA PHE A 378 11.57 -12.72 8.48
C PHE A 378 13.02 -12.96 8.02
N ASP A 379 13.22 -12.98 6.72
CA ASP A 379 14.50 -13.23 6.09
C ASP A 379 14.69 -12.35 4.83
N PRO A 380 15.29 -11.16 4.96
CA PRO A 380 15.55 -10.28 3.82
C PRO A 380 16.48 -10.87 2.76
N ASP A 381 17.33 -11.83 3.12
CA ASP A 381 18.30 -12.45 2.18
C ASP A 381 17.59 -13.25 1.07
N ARG A 382 16.29 -13.60 1.21
CA ARG A 382 15.44 -14.14 0.12
C ARG A 382 15.45 -13.27 -1.12
N PHE A 383 15.56 -11.94 -0.95
CA PHE A 383 15.52 -10.97 -2.02
C PHE A 383 16.90 -10.61 -2.57
N GLN A 384 17.97 -11.25 -2.09
CA GLN A 384 19.33 -11.08 -2.62
C GLN A 384 19.40 -11.43 -4.12
N ASN A 385 18.72 -12.50 -4.52
CA ASN A 385 18.55 -12.87 -5.93
C ASN A 385 17.07 -12.82 -6.32
N ARG A 386 16.54 -11.65 -6.66
CA ARG A 386 15.14 -11.50 -7.07
C ARG A 386 14.75 -12.34 -8.30
N LYS A 387 15.71 -12.75 -9.14
CA LYS A 387 15.44 -13.58 -10.32
C LYS A 387 15.11 -15.02 -9.96
N SER A 388 15.47 -15.50 -8.76
CA SER A 388 15.09 -16.83 -8.28
C SER A 388 13.64 -16.90 -7.80
N ILE A 389 13.01 -15.76 -7.49
CA ILE A 389 11.61 -15.70 -7.07
C ILE A 389 10.72 -15.96 -8.30
N LYS A 390 9.83 -16.94 -8.19
CA LYS A 390 8.88 -17.28 -9.25
C LYS A 390 8.02 -16.05 -9.57
N ARG A 391 7.95 -15.68 -10.85
CA ARG A 391 7.10 -14.56 -11.28
C ARG A 391 5.66 -14.79 -10.82
N TYR A 392 4.96 -13.76 -10.42
CA TYR A 392 3.62 -13.75 -9.81
C TYR A 392 3.52 -14.42 -8.42
N ALA A 393 4.62 -14.89 -7.81
CA ALA A 393 4.62 -15.29 -6.40
C ALA A 393 4.78 -14.10 -5.44
N TYR A 394 5.27 -12.95 -5.94
CA TYR A 394 5.51 -11.73 -5.17
C TYR A 394 4.88 -10.54 -5.89
N LEU A 395 3.80 -9.98 -5.32
CA LEU A 395 2.93 -9.01 -5.99
C LEU A 395 2.59 -7.78 -5.12
N PRO A 396 3.56 -7.15 -4.43
CA PRO A 396 3.25 -6.03 -3.53
C PRO A 396 2.67 -4.82 -4.25
N PHE A 397 2.99 -4.65 -5.54
CA PHE A 397 2.51 -3.59 -6.41
C PHE A 397 1.55 -4.10 -7.51
N GLY A 398 1.10 -5.35 -7.42
CA GLY A 398 0.41 -6.02 -8.52
C GLY A 398 1.34 -6.35 -9.69
N ASP A 399 0.76 -6.69 -10.85
CA ASP A 399 1.49 -6.96 -12.10
C ASP A 399 0.57 -6.67 -13.31
N GLY A 400 1.12 -6.83 -14.52
CA GLY A 400 0.43 -6.60 -15.78
C GLY A 400 0.17 -5.11 -16.05
N PRO A 401 -0.77 -4.78 -16.95
CA PRO A 401 -1.06 -3.40 -17.32
C PRO A 401 -1.54 -2.53 -16.15
N ARG A 402 -2.10 -3.15 -15.12
CA ARG A 402 -2.66 -2.52 -13.91
C ARG A 402 -1.66 -2.43 -12.74
N ILE A 403 -0.38 -2.70 -12.98
CA ILE A 403 0.68 -2.52 -11.97
C ILE A 403 0.64 -1.12 -11.35
N CYS A 404 0.97 -0.98 -10.09
CA CYS A 404 1.00 0.31 -9.39
C CYS A 404 1.83 1.33 -10.16
N ILE A 405 1.24 2.49 -10.43
CA ILE A 405 1.90 3.56 -11.16
C ILE A 405 3.00 4.24 -10.32
N GLY A 406 2.80 4.30 -9.01
CA GLY A 406 3.71 4.90 -8.04
C GLY A 406 4.75 3.94 -7.45
N ALA A 407 4.94 2.71 -7.99
CA ALA A 407 5.81 1.72 -7.37
C ALA A 407 7.27 2.20 -7.20
N SER A 408 7.84 2.86 -8.20
CA SER A 408 9.20 3.41 -8.11
C SER A 408 9.30 4.55 -7.11
N PHE A 409 8.28 5.41 -7.05
CA PHE A 409 8.18 6.50 -6.08
C PHE A 409 8.16 5.95 -4.63
N ALA A 410 7.24 5.03 -4.35
CA ALA A 410 7.08 4.43 -3.02
C ALA A 410 8.35 3.72 -2.54
N VAL A 411 9.03 3.01 -3.44
CA VAL A 411 10.28 2.32 -3.10
C VAL A 411 11.41 3.28 -2.84
N GLN A 412 11.58 4.31 -3.68
CA GLN A 412 12.61 5.34 -3.48
C GLN A 412 12.40 6.04 -2.13
N GLU A 413 11.18 6.47 -1.84
CA GLU A 413 10.82 7.10 -0.58
C GLU A 413 11.10 6.19 0.62
N ALA A 414 10.67 4.93 0.55
CA ALA A 414 10.86 3.97 1.63
C ALA A 414 12.36 3.70 1.90
N VAL A 415 13.18 3.54 0.86
CA VAL A 415 14.63 3.34 1.01
C VAL A 415 15.30 4.57 1.66
N ILE A 416 14.96 5.78 1.21
CA ILE A 416 15.54 7.03 1.74
C ILE A 416 15.21 7.19 3.22
N ILE A 417 13.95 7.01 3.61
CA ILE A 417 13.52 7.18 5.00
C ILE A 417 14.11 6.08 5.90
N LEU A 418 13.99 4.81 5.50
CA LEU A 418 14.46 3.68 6.31
C LEU A 418 15.98 3.74 6.52
N ALA A 419 16.76 3.99 5.46
CA ALA A 419 18.19 4.09 5.54
C ALA A 419 18.65 5.24 6.43
N THR A 420 18.04 6.43 6.29
CA THR A 420 18.37 7.61 7.08
C THR A 420 18.17 7.36 8.56
N LEU A 421 17.02 6.77 8.95
CA LEU A 421 16.72 6.51 10.34
C LEU A 421 17.56 5.37 10.93
N LEU A 422 17.75 4.26 10.21
CA LEU A 422 18.58 3.15 10.69
C LEU A 422 20.06 3.51 10.80
N SER A 423 20.55 4.47 10.01
CA SER A 423 21.94 4.94 10.11
C SER A 423 22.20 5.72 11.42
N ARG A 424 21.16 6.32 12.01
CA ARG A 424 21.24 7.25 13.15
C ARG A 424 20.73 6.68 14.46
N PHE A 425 19.84 5.68 14.39
CA PHE A 425 19.17 5.14 15.58
C PHE A 425 19.23 3.61 15.60
N ARG A 426 19.30 3.08 16.82
CA ARG A 426 18.96 1.70 17.14
C ARG A 426 17.52 1.67 17.65
N PHE A 427 16.70 0.82 17.04
CA PHE A 427 15.31 0.62 17.44
C PHE A 427 15.16 -0.68 18.22
N THR A 428 14.49 -0.61 19.37
CA THR A 428 14.18 -1.79 20.19
C THR A 428 12.68 -1.84 20.53
N PRO A 429 12.06 -3.05 20.58
CA PRO A 429 10.65 -3.19 20.88
C PRO A 429 10.30 -2.71 22.29
N VAL A 430 9.12 -2.09 22.45
CA VAL A 430 8.54 -1.80 23.76
C VAL A 430 7.82 -3.04 24.26
N LYS A 431 8.22 -3.58 25.40
CA LYS A 431 7.64 -4.80 25.98
C LYS A 431 6.11 -4.67 26.17
N GLY A 432 5.38 -5.66 25.67
CA GLY A 432 3.91 -5.73 25.79
C GLY A 432 3.15 -4.79 24.83
N ARG A 433 3.83 -4.21 23.84
CA ARG A 433 3.23 -3.38 22.77
C ARG A 433 3.49 -3.95 21.38
N ASP A 434 3.29 -5.25 21.23
CA ASP A 434 3.37 -5.88 19.91
C ASP A 434 2.22 -5.38 19.02
N PRO A 435 2.49 -4.98 17.77
CA PRO A 435 1.46 -4.52 16.86
C PRO A 435 0.53 -5.67 16.48
N LYS A 436 -0.77 -5.39 16.33
CA LYS A 436 -1.73 -6.37 15.82
C LYS A 436 -1.98 -6.11 14.34
N PRO A 437 -1.70 -7.08 13.44
CA PRO A 437 -2.00 -6.89 12.02
C PRO A 437 -3.52 -6.90 11.79
N VAL A 438 -4.08 -5.80 11.29
CA VAL A 438 -5.50 -5.67 10.97
C VAL A 438 -5.66 -5.07 9.58
N MET A 439 -6.47 -5.69 8.74
CA MET A 439 -6.82 -5.21 7.42
C MET A 439 -8.29 -4.80 7.36
N VAL A 440 -8.54 -3.54 7.06
CA VAL A 440 -9.86 -3.01 6.69
C VAL A 440 -9.85 -2.71 5.19
N ILE A 441 -9.16 -1.67 4.75
CA ILE A 441 -8.79 -1.40 3.35
C ILE A 441 -7.33 -1.79 3.13
N THR A 442 -6.46 -1.39 4.05
CA THR A 442 -5.01 -1.63 4.08
C THR A 442 -4.62 -2.44 5.32
N LEU A 443 -3.50 -3.14 5.27
CA LEU A 443 -2.99 -3.95 6.38
C LEU A 443 -2.19 -3.08 7.35
N ARG A 444 -2.83 -2.67 8.43
CA ARG A 444 -2.29 -1.76 9.45
C ARG A 444 -1.77 -2.50 10.69
N PRO A 445 -0.73 -2.01 11.37
CA PRO A 445 -0.38 -2.40 12.73
C PRO A 445 -1.31 -1.70 13.73
N GLU A 446 -2.45 -2.33 14.06
CA GLU A 446 -3.39 -1.80 15.06
C GLU A 446 -2.68 -1.64 16.40
N GLY A 447 -2.90 -0.51 17.07
CA GLY A 447 -2.18 -0.14 18.29
C GLY A 447 -0.83 0.56 18.04
N GLY A 448 -0.41 0.70 16.78
CA GLY A 448 0.85 1.35 16.39
C GLY A 448 2.07 0.44 16.45
N VAL A 449 3.21 0.95 16.04
CA VAL A 449 4.53 0.32 16.17
C VAL A 449 5.36 1.13 17.15
N TRP A 450 5.34 0.70 18.42
CA TRP A 450 6.00 1.41 19.50
C TRP A 450 7.42 0.91 19.71
N LEU A 451 8.40 1.78 19.50
CA LEU A 451 9.82 1.47 19.62
C LEU A 451 10.55 2.49 20.48
N MET A 452 11.58 2.03 21.19
CA MET A 452 12.60 2.91 21.73
C MET A 452 13.62 3.20 20.64
N ALA A 453 14.03 4.46 20.51
CA ALA A 453 15.03 4.90 19.52
C ALA A 453 16.27 5.44 20.27
N GLU A 454 17.39 4.76 20.17
CA GLU A 454 18.66 5.16 20.79
C GLU A 454 19.61 5.67 19.69
N PRO A 455 20.17 6.87 19.83
CA PRO A 455 21.20 7.35 18.90
C PRO A 455 22.43 6.44 18.84
N VAL A 456 23.01 6.26 17.67
CA VAL A 456 24.19 5.39 17.44
C VAL A 456 25.34 6.16 16.77
#